data_5765fea798f1e735f1abe86e352deeb0
#
_entry.id   5765fea798f1e735f1abe86e352deeb0
#
_cell.length_a   1.000
_cell.length_b   1.000
_cell.length_c   1.000
_cell.angle_alpha   90.00
_cell.angle_beta   90.00
_cell.angle_gamma   90.00
#
_symmetry.space_group_name_H-M   'P 1'
#
loop_
_entity.id
_entity.type
_entity.pdbx_description
1 polymer ?
#
loop_
_entity_poly.entity_id
_entity_poly.type
_entity_poly.pdbx_seq_one_letter_code
_entity_poly.pdbx_strand_id
1 'polypeptide(L)'
;MESMESMSEYYQRLVRQWAVDRNLIEGSTPEAQCVKLIEEYGELACGIAKKDEALIKDSIGDTLVVCIIMAAQLGSDSFSIDKLVFERTALDVPDVSEKIVVRGATELGAISYFINVTNRDIDRCIGNIYALCDTLAEIAYLHKWSLADCLIAAYNEIKDRKGRVVDGIWIKEGD
;
A
#
# COMPACT_ATOMS: atom_id res chain seq x y z
N MET A 1 11.39 -28.31 7.29
CA MET A 1 10.06 -27.83 7.78
C MET A 1 9.79 -26.60 6.96
N GLU A 2 8.91 -26.70 5.96
CA GLU A 2 8.44 -25.51 5.27
C GLU A 2 7.66 -24.67 6.28
N SER A 3 8.07 -23.40 6.44
CA SER A 3 7.29 -22.46 7.25
C SER A 3 5.93 -22.29 6.58
N MET A 4 4.84 -22.43 7.34
CA MET A 4 3.50 -22.13 6.82
C MET A 4 3.49 -20.65 6.39
N GLU A 5 3.07 -20.40 5.14
CA GLU A 5 2.85 -19.03 4.62
C GLU A 5 1.86 -18.30 5.54
N SER A 6 2.17 -17.08 5.92
CA SER A 6 1.25 -16.27 6.71
C SER A 6 0.07 -15.78 5.86
N MET A 7 -1.00 -15.31 6.52
CA MET A 7 -2.14 -14.71 5.79
C MET A 7 -1.73 -13.48 5.01
N SER A 8 -0.84 -12.66 5.56
CA SER A 8 -0.32 -11.47 4.90
C SER A 8 0.48 -11.81 3.64
N GLU A 9 1.40 -12.79 3.74
CA GLU A 9 2.19 -13.27 2.60
C GLU A 9 1.28 -13.87 1.51
N TYR A 10 0.31 -14.68 1.91
CA TYR A 10 -0.65 -15.27 0.98
C TYR A 10 -1.41 -14.20 0.17
N TYR A 11 -2.00 -13.20 0.84
CA TYR A 11 -2.75 -12.15 0.16
C TYR A 11 -1.86 -11.19 -0.60
N GLN A 12 -0.66 -10.89 -0.13
CA GLN A 12 0.34 -10.13 -0.89
C GLN A 12 0.68 -10.82 -2.21
N ARG A 13 0.88 -12.12 -2.20
CA ARG A 13 1.12 -12.92 -3.41
C ARG A 13 -0.08 -12.89 -4.35
N LEU A 14 -1.31 -12.97 -3.84
CA LEU A 14 -2.52 -12.86 -4.65
C LEU A 14 -2.66 -11.49 -5.31
N VAL A 15 -2.38 -10.39 -4.59
CA VAL A 15 -2.38 -9.03 -5.15
C VAL A 15 -1.32 -8.91 -6.26
N ARG A 16 -0.10 -9.43 -6.02
CA ARG A 16 0.97 -9.41 -7.03
C ARG A 16 0.55 -10.19 -8.30
N GLN A 17 -0.03 -11.39 -8.13
CA GLN A 17 -0.52 -12.17 -9.26
C GLN A 17 -1.65 -11.44 -10.00
N TRP A 18 -2.59 -10.84 -9.27
CA TRP A 18 -3.66 -10.02 -9.83
C TRP A 18 -3.11 -8.87 -10.68
N ALA A 19 -2.05 -8.22 -10.22
CA ALA A 19 -1.40 -7.14 -10.96
C ALA A 19 -0.67 -7.64 -12.22
N VAL A 20 -0.03 -8.82 -12.16
CA VAL A 20 0.61 -9.47 -13.32
C VAL A 20 -0.45 -9.81 -14.38
N ASP A 21 -1.54 -10.46 -13.97
CA ASP A 21 -2.62 -10.90 -14.88
C ASP A 21 -3.27 -9.71 -15.62
N ARG A 22 -3.16 -8.51 -15.07
CA ARG A 22 -3.71 -7.26 -15.63
C ARG A 22 -2.66 -6.37 -16.27
N ASN A 23 -1.44 -6.89 -16.43
CA ASN A 23 -0.33 -6.17 -17.03
C ASN A 23 0.00 -4.85 -16.31
N LEU A 24 -0.22 -4.77 -14.99
CA LEU A 24 0.09 -3.57 -14.20
C LEU A 24 1.58 -3.46 -13.87
N ILE A 25 2.30 -4.59 -13.82
CA ILE A 25 3.72 -4.57 -13.47
C ILE A 25 4.55 -4.05 -14.65
N GLU A 26 4.34 -4.57 -15.86
CA GLU A 26 5.11 -4.22 -17.05
C GLU A 26 4.45 -3.13 -17.91
N GLY A 27 3.13 -3.07 -17.92
CA GLY A 27 2.34 -2.15 -18.75
C GLY A 27 2.06 -0.80 -18.11
N SER A 28 2.38 -0.61 -16.82
CA SER A 28 2.32 0.67 -16.10
C SER A 28 3.70 1.08 -15.62
N THR A 29 3.81 2.22 -14.94
CA THR A 29 5.09 2.75 -14.44
C THR A 29 5.02 3.04 -12.96
N PRO A 30 6.17 3.06 -12.25
CA PRO A 30 6.20 3.49 -10.84
C PRO A 30 5.66 4.91 -10.65
N GLU A 31 5.83 5.80 -11.63
CA GLU A 31 5.29 7.16 -11.60
C GLU A 31 3.75 7.15 -11.63
N ALA A 32 3.15 6.34 -12.50
CA ALA A 32 1.70 6.19 -12.56
C ALA A 32 1.14 5.57 -11.27
N GLN A 33 1.83 4.57 -10.72
CA GLN A 33 1.46 3.99 -9.42
C GLN A 33 1.67 4.99 -8.28
N CYS A 34 2.65 5.89 -8.35
CA CYS A 34 2.83 6.94 -7.36
C CYS A 34 1.65 7.93 -7.36
N VAL A 35 1.10 8.26 -8.53
CA VAL A 35 -0.14 9.08 -8.62
C VAL A 35 -1.30 8.35 -7.91
N LYS A 36 -1.43 7.04 -8.16
CA LYS A 36 -2.47 6.24 -7.49
C LYS A 36 -2.23 6.15 -5.98
N LEU A 37 -0.98 6.03 -5.54
CA LEU A 37 -0.62 6.05 -4.12
C LEU A 37 -1.03 7.35 -3.43
N ILE A 38 -0.84 8.49 -4.10
CA ILE A 38 -1.25 9.82 -3.60
C ILE A 38 -2.78 9.88 -3.47
N GLU A 39 -3.50 9.35 -4.44
CA GLU A 39 -4.98 9.28 -4.42
C GLU A 39 -5.47 8.48 -3.22
N GLU A 40 -5.03 7.22 -3.06
CA GLU A 40 -5.46 6.33 -1.96
C GLU A 40 -5.07 6.89 -0.58
N TYR A 41 -3.88 7.47 -0.48
CA TYR A 41 -3.45 8.10 0.77
C TYR A 41 -4.28 9.35 1.09
N GLY A 42 -4.72 10.10 0.07
CA GLY A 42 -5.65 11.21 0.20
C GLY A 42 -7.03 10.76 0.70
N GLU A 43 -7.52 9.61 0.23
CA GLU A 43 -8.76 9.00 0.72
C GLU A 43 -8.64 8.56 2.17
N LEU A 44 -7.49 7.98 2.59
CA LEU A 44 -7.19 7.68 3.98
C LEU A 44 -7.26 8.94 4.86
N ALA A 45 -6.62 10.02 4.43
CA ALA A 45 -6.67 11.29 5.14
C ALA A 45 -8.10 11.84 5.25
N CYS A 46 -8.91 11.69 4.18
CA CYS A 46 -10.32 12.06 4.17
C CYS A 46 -11.13 11.22 5.16
N GLY A 47 -10.92 9.89 5.20
CA GLY A 47 -11.57 8.98 6.14
C GLY A 47 -11.27 9.35 7.59
N ILE A 48 -10.00 9.65 7.91
CA ILE A 48 -9.59 10.08 9.25
C ILE A 48 -10.24 11.41 9.63
N ALA A 49 -10.22 12.41 8.74
CA ALA A 49 -10.82 13.71 8.99
C ALA A 49 -12.34 13.63 9.23
N LYS A 50 -13.02 12.71 8.56
CA LYS A 50 -14.47 12.48 8.69
C LYS A 50 -14.83 11.46 9.77
N LYS A 51 -13.85 10.77 10.35
CA LYS A 51 -14.03 9.63 11.28
C LYS A 51 -14.87 8.51 10.65
N ASP A 52 -14.64 8.25 9.36
CA ASP A 52 -15.30 7.20 8.59
C ASP A 52 -14.46 5.91 8.64
N GLU A 53 -14.82 5.02 9.55
CA GLU A 53 -14.14 3.74 9.79
C GLU A 53 -14.08 2.86 8.53
N ALA A 54 -15.15 2.86 7.73
CA ALA A 54 -15.22 2.05 6.51
C ALA A 54 -14.21 2.58 5.47
N LEU A 55 -14.21 3.89 5.24
CA LEU A 55 -13.27 4.54 4.32
C LEU A 55 -11.82 4.40 4.81
N ILE A 56 -11.57 4.52 6.12
CA ILE A 56 -10.22 4.33 6.68
C ILE A 56 -9.69 2.92 6.38
N LYS A 57 -10.52 1.89 6.64
CA LYS A 57 -10.11 0.49 6.43
C LYS A 57 -9.85 0.19 4.96
N ASP A 58 -10.71 0.66 4.10
CA ASP A 58 -10.63 0.51 2.65
C ASP A 58 -9.36 1.16 2.10
N SER A 59 -9.15 2.45 2.42
CA SER A 59 -7.99 3.21 1.97
C SER A 59 -6.66 2.65 2.48
N ILE A 60 -6.60 2.06 3.70
CA ILE A 60 -5.41 1.33 4.16
C ILE A 60 -5.14 0.15 3.23
N GLY A 61 -6.16 -0.63 2.91
CA GLY A 61 -6.05 -1.80 2.04
C GLY A 61 -5.61 -1.42 0.62
N ASP A 62 -6.22 -0.40 0.03
CA ASP A 62 -5.91 0.07 -1.32
C ASP A 62 -4.51 0.70 -1.39
N THR A 63 -4.10 1.46 -0.37
CA THR A 63 -2.71 1.95 -0.26
C THR A 63 -1.71 0.79 -0.23
N LEU A 64 -1.99 -0.30 0.52
CA LEU A 64 -1.14 -1.50 0.54
C LEU A 64 -1.08 -2.19 -0.82
N VAL A 65 -2.20 -2.30 -1.53
CA VAL A 65 -2.24 -2.86 -2.90
C VAL A 65 -1.30 -2.09 -3.82
N VAL A 66 -1.35 -0.76 -3.80
CA VAL A 66 -0.46 0.09 -4.61
C VAL A 66 1.01 -0.08 -4.18
N CYS A 67 1.31 -0.14 -2.89
CA CYS A 67 2.67 -0.38 -2.37
C CYS A 67 3.24 -1.71 -2.88
N ILE A 68 2.45 -2.79 -2.88
CA ILE A 68 2.85 -4.11 -3.38
C ILE A 68 3.17 -4.05 -4.89
N ILE A 69 2.33 -3.37 -5.68
CA ILE A 69 2.52 -3.20 -7.13
C ILE A 69 3.79 -2.39 -7.40
N MET A 70 3.98 -1.27 -6.71
CA MET A 70 5.17 -0.42 -6.86
C MET A 70 6.45 -1.17 -6.50
N ALA A 71 6.45 -1.91 -5.39
CA ALA A 71 7.61 -2.72 -5.00
C ALA A 71 7.96 -3.76 -6.08
N ALA A 72 6.95 -4.40 -6.70
CA ALA A 72 7.16 -5.32 -7.80
C ALA A 72 7.72 -4.63 -9.05
N GLN A 73 7.21 -3.46 -9.43
CA GLN A 73 7.73 -2.65 -10.55
C GLN A 73 9.17 -2.18 -10.33
N LEU A 74 9.55 -1.94 -9.08
CA LEU A 74 10.92 -1.57 -8.68
C LEU A 74 11.86 -2.77 -8.56
N GLY A 75 11.39 -3.98 -8.85
CA GLY A 75 12.18 -5.21 -8.81
C GLY A 75 12.47 -5.73 -7.40
N SER A 76 11.71 -5.30 -6.39
CA SER A 76 11.86 -5.78 -5.03
C SER A 76 11.06 -7.07 -4.79
N ASP A 77 11.66 -8.21 -5.18
CA ASP A 77 11.05 -9.52 -4.93
C ASP A 77 11.00 -9.89 -3.44
N SER A 78 11.83 -9.26 -2.64
CA SER A 78 11.92 -9.48 -1.19
C SER A 78 10.99 -8.60 -0.37
N PHE A 79 10.21 -7.73 -1.02
CA PHE A 79 9.23 -6.91 -0.31
C PHE A 79 8.18 -7.80 0.36
N SER A 80 7.99 -7.62 1.66
CA SER A 80 7.00 -8.38 2.44
C SER A 80 6.48 -7.53 3.58
N ILE A 81 5.15 -7.42 3.67
CA ILE A 81 4.49 -6.74 4.78
C ILE A 81 4.65 -7.48 6.11
N ASP A 82 5.01 -8.76 6.11
CA ASP A 82 5.31 -9.52 7.33
C ASP A 82 6.65 -9.13 7.95
N LYS A 83 7.54 -8.48 7.19
CA LYS A 83 8.79 -7.92 7.71
C LYS A 83 8.57 -6.60 8.47
N LEU A 84 7.37 -6.07 8.44
CA LEU A 84 6.96 -4.96 9.28
C LEU A 84 6.85 -5.46 10.70
N VAL A 85 7.98 -5.46 11.41
CA VAL A 85 8.03 -5.84 12.82
C VAL A 85 7.38 -4.73 13.62
N PHE A 86 6.09 -4.89 13.84
CA PHE A 86 5.36 -4.03 14.76
C PHE A 86 5.69 -4.44 16.21
N GLU A 87 6.98 -4.34 16.58
CA GLU A 87 7.40 -4.34 17.98
C GLU A 87 7.06 -2.98 18.61
N ARG A 88 5.80 -2.65 18.70
CA ARG A 88 5.40 -1.63 19.65
C ARG A 88 5.17 -2.27 21.02
N THR A 89 6.23 -2.28 21.82
CA THR A 89 6.08 -2.09 23.26
C THR A 89 5.15 -0.89 23.43
N ALA A 90 4.16 -1.03 24.30
CA ALA A 90 3.15 -0.04 24.63
C ALA A 90 3.77 1.33 24.95
N LEU A 91 4.18 2.05 23.93
CA LEU A 91 4.42 3.47 24.01
C LEU A 91 3.03 4.11 24.01
N ASP A 92 2.79 5.00 24.97
CA ASP A 92 1.63 5.89 25.01
C ASP A 92 1.48 6.53 23.62
N VAL A 93 0.73 5.87 22.73
CA VAL A 93 0.31 6.46 21.46
C VAL A 93 -0.86 7.35 21.84
N PRO A 94 -0.68 8.67 21.83
CA PRO A 94 -1.83 9.52 21.98
C PRO A 94 -2.77 9.18 20.82
N ASP A 95 -4.04 9.07 21.13
CA ASP A 95 -5.20 8.87 20.29
C ASP A 95 -5.26 9.90 19.14
N VAL A 96 -4.37 9.78 18.12
CA VAL A 96 -4.31 10.81 17.09
C VAL A 96 -3.88 10.22 15.75
N SER A 97 -4.84 9.54 15.08
CA SER A 97 -4.69 9.12 13.69
C SER A 97 -4.24 10.28 12.78
N GLU A 98 -4.68 11.52 13.10
CA GLU A 98 -4.29 12.73 12.37
C GLU A 98 -2.78 13.00 12.41
N LYS A 99 -2.10 12.77 13.53
CA LYS A 99 -0.63 12.95 13.61
C LYS A 99 0.10 11.89 12.81
N ILE A 100 -0.41 10.67 12.83
CA ILE A 100 0.18 9.53 12.14
C ILE A 100 0.05 9.72 10.62
N VAL A 101 -1.12 10.10 10.12
CA VAL A 101 -1.32 10.34 8.69
C VAL A 101 -0.51 11.55 8.19
N VAL A 102 -0.37 12.60 8.98
CA VAL A 102 0.50 13.74 8.61
C VAL A 102 1.97 13.33 8.53
N ARG A 103 2.44 12.46 9.45
CA ARG A 103 3.79 11.90 9.38
C ARG A 103 3.98 11.06 8.10
N GLY A 104 3.04 10.18 7.78
CA GLY A 104 3.11 9.34 6.58
C GLY A 104 3.12 10.12 5.26
N ALA A 105 2.62 11.36 5.24
CA ALA A 105 2.78 12.23 4.09
C ALA A 105 4.27 12.58 3.80
N THR A 106 5.15 12.50 4.78
CA THR A 106 6.60 12.65 4.58
C THR A 106 7.17 11.49 3.78
N GLU A 107 6.75 10.25 4.11
CA GLU A 107 7.17 9.03 3.42
C GLU A 107 6.67 9.03 1.97
N LEU A 108 5.42 9.45 1.76
CA LEU A 108 4.82 9.62 0.44
C LEU A 108 5.60 10.64 -0.40
N GLY A 109 5.97 11.78 0.19
CA GLY A 109 6.82 12.79 -0.45
C GLY A 109 8.20 12.25 -0.82
N ALA A 110 8.82 11.45 0.05
CA ALA A 110 10.11 10.82 -0.19
C ALA A 110 10.01 9.76 -1.32
N ILE A 111 8.98 8.93 -1.35
CA ILE A 111 8.70 7.99 -2.43
C ILE A 111 8.61 8.75 -3.76
N SER A 112 7.80 9.80 -3.81
CA SER A 112 7.62 10.66 -5.00
C SER A 112 8.95 11.26 -5.46
N TYR A 113 9.78 11.73 -4.54
CA TYR A 113 11.09 12.29 -4.83
C TYR A 113 12.02 11.24 -5.46
N PHE A 114 12.19 10.07 -4.81
CA PHE A 114 13.13 9.04 -5.27
C PHE A 114 12.71 8.35 -6.57
N ILE A 115 11.42 8.32 -6.90
CA ILE A 115 10.94 7.84 -8.20
C ILE A 115 11.32 8.81 -9.33
N ASN A 116 11.28 10.12 -9.10
CA ASN A 116 11.45 11.13 -10.13
C ASN A 116 12.90 11.59 -10.35
N VAL A 117 13.86 11.20 -9.50
CA VAL A 117 15.28 11.57 -9.73
C VAL A 117 15.90 10.79 -10.88
N THR A 118 16.83 11.42 -11.59
CA THR A 118 17.48 10.89 -12.82
C THR A 118 18.15 9.53 -12.60
N ASN A 119 18.76 9.33 -11.43
CA ASN A 119 19.31 8.05 -11.00
C ASN A 119 18.45 7.55 -9.85
N ARG A 120 17.36 6.89 -10.20
CA ARG A 120 16.38 6.36 -9.23
C ARG A 120 17.07 5.54 -8.14
N ASP A 121 16.95 5.99 -6.89
CA ASP A 121 17.45 5.26 -5.73
C ASP A 121 16.37 4.28 -5.25
N ILE A 122 16.42 3.07 -5.82
CA ILE A 122 15.43 2.02 -5.59
C ILE A 122 15.41 1.62 -4.11
N ASP A 123 16.57 1.47 -3.48
CA ASP A 123 16.66 1.03 -2.08
C ASP A 123 16.00 2.04 -1.13
N ARG A 124 16.24 3.34 -1.35
CA ARG A 124 15.56 4.38 -0.59
C ARG A 124 14.08 4.45 -0.89
N CYS A 125 13.69 4.25 -2.14
CA CYS A 125 12.26 4.19 -2.50
C CYS A 125 11.56 3.05 -1.76
N ILE A 126 12.12 1.85 -1.79
CA ILE A 126 11.59 0.67 -1.09
C ILE A 126 11.59 0.90 0.43
N GLY A 127 12.65 1.50 0.99
CA GLY A 127 12.72 1.86 2.42
C GLY A 127 11.58 2.79 2.84
N ASN A 128 11.23 3.78 2.02
CA ASN A 128 10.11 4.68 2.30
C ASN A 128 8.75 4.00 2.08
N ILE A 129 8.63 3.04 1.16
CA ILE A 129 7.42 2.21 1.04
C ILE A 129 7.21 1.40 2.32
N TYR A 130 8.26 0.79 2.89
CA TYR A 130 8.17 0.12 4.19
C TYR A 130 7.74 1.07 5.31
N ALA A 131 8.35 2.26 5.39
CA ALA A 131 8.00 3.26 6.41
C ALA A 131 6.54 3.73 6.28
N LEU A 132 6.04 3.87 5.04
CA LEU A 132 4.63 4.15 4.79
C LEU A 132 3.74 3.00 5.28
N CYS A 133 4.11 1.74 4.99
CA CYS A 133 3.36 0.58 5.47
C CYS A 133 3.36 0.48 7.01
N ASP A 134 4.47 0.86 7.69
CA ASP A 134 4.50 0.99 9.16
C ASP A 134 3.49 2.03 9.66
N THR A 135 3.39 3.16 8.97
CA THR A 135 2.39 4.20 9.26
C THR A 135 0.96 3.65 9.12
N LEU A 136 0.69 2.88 8.06
CA LEU A 136 -0.62 2.22 7.88
C LEU A 136 -0.90 1.20 8.98
N ALA A 137 0.11 0.44 9.40
CA ALA A 137 -0.01 -0.53 10.50
C ALA A 137 -0.37 0.15 11.82
N GLU A 138 0.22 1.32 12.11
CA GLU A 138 -0.13 2.10 13.30
C GLU A 138 -1.58 2.57 13.27
N ILE A 139 -2.05 3.08 12.13
CA ILE A 139 -3.44 3.52 11.98
C ILE A 139 -4.38 2.32 12.13
N ALA A 140 -4.11 1.21 11.44
CA ALA A 140 -4.91 0.00 11.56
C ALA A 140 -4.99 -0.50 13.00
N TYR A 141 -3.85 -0.50 13.72
CA TYR A 141 -3.80 -0.90 15.13
C TYR A 141 -4.70 -0.04 16.04
N LEU A 142 -4.73 1.29 15.85
CA LEU A 142 -5.62 2.19 16.61
C LEU A 142 -7.09 1.83 16.40
N HIS A 143 -7.45 1.33 15.22
CA HIS A 143 -8.79 0.88 14.86
C HIS A 143 -9.03 -0.63 15.16
N LYS A 144 -8.08 -1.32 15.81
CA LYS A 144 -8.11 -2.76 16.17
C LYS A 144 -8.17 -3.69 14.94
N TRP A 145 -7.55 -3.28 13.85
CA TRP A 145 -7.33 -4.11 12.67
C TRP A 145 -5.86 -4.48 12.53
N SER A 146 -5.58 -5.58 11.86
CA SER A 146 -4.26 -5.88 11.32
C SER A 146 -4.15 -5.35 9.89
N LEU A 147 -2.92 -5.18 9.38
CA LEU A 147 -2.71 -4.91 7.95
C LEU A 147 -3.29 -6.02 7.07
N ALA A 148 -3.21 -7.28 7.52
CA ALA A 148 -3.80 -8.40 6.82
C ALA A 148 -5.32 -8.23 6.65
N ASP A 149 -6.04 -7.79 7.69
CA ASP A 149 -7.49 -7.56 7.61
C ASP A 149 -7.86 -6.51 6.55
N CYS A 150 -7.05 -5.45 6.43
CA CYS A 150 -7.25 -4.39 5.44
C CYS A 150 -6.92 -4.91 4.03
N LEU A 151 -5.79 -5.61 3.86
CA LEU A 151 -5.38 -6.18 2.58
C LEU A 151 -6.37 -7.23 2.06
N ILE A 152 -6.89 -8.08 2.94
CA ILE A 152 -7.93 -9.08 2.62
C ILE A 152 -9.19 -8.39 2.09
N ALA A 153 -9.63 -7.31 2.75
CA ALA A 153 -10.79 -6.55 2.32
C ALA A 153 -10.59 -5.98 0.92
N ALA A 154 -9.48 -5.25 0.70
CA ALA A 154 -9.14 -4.66 -0.58
C ALA A 154 -9.01 -5.74 -1.70
N TYR A 155 -8.30 -6.85 -1.43
CA TYR A 155 -8.18 -7.93 -2.41
C TYR A 155 -9.55 -8.53 -2.80
N ASN A 156 -10.43 -8.75 -1.83
CA ASN A 156 -11.77 -9.27 -2.12
C ASN A 156 -12.60 -8.34 -2.98
N GLU A 157 -12.36 -7.04 -2.90
CA GLU A 157 -13.02 -6.05 -3.76
C GLU A 157 -12.46 -6.03 -5.17
N ILE A 158 -11.10 -6.13 -5.32
CA ILE A 158 -10.45 -5.98 -6.62
C ILE A 158 -10.36 -7.28 -7.42
N LYS A 159 -10.35 -8.46 -6.79
CA LYS A 159 -10.05 -9.76 -7.44
C LYS A 159 -10.84 -10.03 -8.71
N ASP A 160 -12.11 -9.64 -8.72
CA ASP A 160 -13.03 -9.87 -9.84
C ASP A 160 -13.16 -8.66 -10.78
N ARG A 161 -12.48 -7.54 -10.47
CA ARG A 161 -12.48 -6.35 -11.34
C ARG A 161 -11.83 -6.66 -12.67
N LYS A 162 -12.54 -6.37 -13.76
CA LYS A 162 -12.04 -6.45 -15.14
C LYS A 162 -11.61 -5.07 -15.61
N GLY A 163 -10.65 -5.04 -16.52
CA GLY A 163 -10.13 -3.81 -17.09
C GLY A 163 -8.87 -4.09 -17.90
N ARG A 164 -8.23 -3.02 -18.38
CA ARG A 164 -6.99 -3.10 -19.16
C ARG A 164 -6.12 -1.88 -18.88
N VAL A 165 -4.82 -2.03 -19.07
CA VAL A 165 -3.89 -0.89 -19.07
C VAL A 165 -3.95 -0.23 -20.45
N VAL A 166 -4.18 1.10 -20.46
CA VAL A 166 -4.12 1.94 -21.65
C VAL A 166 -3.21 3.12 -21.32
N ASP A 167 -2.15 3.31 -22.10
CA ASP A 167 -1.16 4.36 -21.90
C ASP A 167 -0.58 4.40 -20.47
N GLY A 168 -0.36 3.22 -19.88
CA GLY A 168 0.18 3.09 -18.52
C GLY A 168 -0.84 3.24 -17.40
N ILE A 169 -2.09 3.54 -17.70
CA ILE A 169 -3.18 3.75 -16.74
C ILE A 169 -4.15 2.56 -16.79
N TRP A 170 -4.52 2.06 -15.60
CA TRP A 170 -5.56 1.04 -15.48
C TRP A 170 -6.94 1.66 -15.70
N ILE A 171 -7.69 1.13 -16.68
CA ILE A 171 -9.08 1.52 -16.96
C ILE A 171 -9.98 0.34 -16.64
N LYS A 172 -10.96 0.53 -15.75
CA LYS A 172 -11.98 -0.47 -15.44
C LYS A 172 -12.87 -0.72 -16.67
N GLU A 173 -13.36 -1.95 -16.81
CA GLU A 173 -14.37 -2.28 -17.81
C GLU A 173 -15.71 -1.62 -17.41
N GLY A 174 -16.17 -0.66 -18.21
CA GLY A 174 -17.43 0.07 -17.96
C GLY A 174 -17.26 1.54 -17.53
N ASP A 175 -16.02 2.02 -17.43
CA ASP A 175 -15.72 3.46 -17.24
C ASP A 175 -15.53 4.15 -18.59
#